data_f1712c76f9830c4a8139b580878f121a
#
_entry.id   f1712c76f9830c4a8139b580878f121a
#
_cell.length_a   1.000
_cell.length_b   1.000
_cell.length_c   1.000
_cell.angle_alpha   90.00
_cell.angle_beta   90.00
_cell.angle_gamma   90.00
#
_symmetry.space_group_name_H-M   'P 1'
#
loop_
_entity.id
_entity.type
_entity.pdbx_description
1 polymer ?
#
loop_
_entity_poly.entity_id
_entity_poly.type
_entity_poly.pdbx_seq_one_letter_code
_entity_poly.pdbx_strand_id
1 'polypeptide(L)'
;MGLEIEIQKKPPVEERDIMKVASSDDVYKLKEVQEIKDAVQEHLLFIGLDSRNNVRNISLIGVGKCNEIYVDSKYIVRTALITASEKVILVHNHPSNDLEPSKPDKHITNITGKMLKAFNIQLTDHIIVGESQYLSMGKIKAINNDFEDPRINAIDKGLLIEENLKLKGEVETLNNKIQELEAQIENGEEMEF
;
A
#
# COMPACT_ATOMS: atom_id res chain seq x y z
N MET A 1 -36.04 18.81 7.50
CA MET A 1 -35.15 19.64 6.64
C MET A 1 -34.01 18.77 6.20
N GLY A 2 -34.10 18.18 5.01
CA GLY A 2 -33.06 17.31 4.46
C GLY A 2 -31.90 18.19 3.94
N LEU A 3 -30.66 17.83 4.31
CA LEU A 3 -29.46 18.40 3.68
C LEU A 3 -29.37 17.80 2.28
N GLU A 4 -29.65 18.60 1.28
CA GLU A 4 -29.41 18.26 -0.12
C GLU A 4 -27.94 18.53 -0.42
N ILE A 5 -27.15 17.47 -0.56
CA ILE A 5 -25.73 17.58 -0.94
C ILE A 5 -25.67 17.67 -2.45
N GLU A 6 -25.54 18.87 -2.99
CA GLU A 6 -25.29 19.08 -4.41
C GLU A 6 -23.83 18.71 -4.73
N ILE A 7 -23.62 17.57 -5.37
CA ILE A 7 -22.32 17.21 -5.90
C ILE A 7 -22.04 18.07 -7.13
N GLN A 8 -21.34 19.17 -6.94
CA GLN A 8 -20.90 20.00 -8.05
C GLN A 8 -20.03 19.15 -9.00
N LYS A 9 -20.50 18.96 -10.22
CA LYS A 9 -19.68 18.38 -11.28
C LYS A 9 -18.45 19.28 -11.46
N LYS A 10 -17.25 18.69 -11.34
CA LYS A 10 -16.02 19.37 -11.76
C LYS A 10 -16.24 19.95 -13.15
N PRO A 11 -15.83 21.21 -13.41
CA PRO A 11 -15.84 21.74 -14.77
C PRO A 11 -15.04 20.79 -15.67
N PRO A 12 -15.45 20.61 -16.94
CA PRO A 12 -14.71 19.77 -17.87
C PRO A 12 -13.25 20.24 -17.83
N VAL A 13 -12.36 19.31 -17.53
CA VAL A 13 -10.92 19.53 -17.65
C VAL A 13 -10.72 19.83 -19.14
N GLU A 14 -10.35 21.06 -19.49
CA GLU A 14 -9.80 21.32 -20.83
C GLU A 14 -8.82 20.20 -21.09
N GLU A 15 -8.81 19.64 -22.31
CA GLU A 15 -7.91 18.58 -22.75
C GLU A 15 -6.45 19.06 -22.57
N ARG A 16 -6.01 19.08 -21.34
CA ARG A 16 -4.58 19.06 -21.05
C ARG A 16 -4.13 17.68 -21.44
N ASP A 17 -3.05 17.59 -22.16
CA ASP A 17 -2.37 16.34 -22.48
C ASP A 17 -2.35 15.46 -21.22
N ILE A 18 -3.26 14.47 -21.19
CA ILE A 18 -3.45 13.61 -20.00
C ILE A 18 -2.19 12.75 -19.93
N MET A 19 -1.27 13.17 -19.08
CA MET A 19 -0.03 12.46 -18.87
C MET A 19 -0.31 11.12 -18.19
N LYS A 20 -0.02 10.03 -18.87
CA LYS A 20 -0.22 8.67 -18.38
C LYS A 20 1.11 8.05 -17.98
N VAL A 21 1.14 7.43 -16.80
CA VAL A 21 2.30 6.71 -16.29
C VAL A 21 2.01 5.21 -16.34
N ALA A 22 2.70 4.47 -17.19
CA ALA A 22 2.58 3.03 -17.33
C ALA A 22 3.76 2.26 -16.71
N SER A 23 4.88 2.93 -16.47
CA SER A 23 6.12 2.34 -15.97
C SER A 23 6.92 3.31 -15.11
N SER A 24 7.90 2.79 -14.38
CA SER A 24 8.85 3.63 -13.62
C SER A 24 9.72 4.47 -14.55
N ASP A 25 9.93 4.02 -15.82
CA ASP A 25 10.62 4.80 -16.85
C ASP A 25 9.85 6.05 -17.24
N ASP A 26 8.51 5.97 -17.31
CA ASP A 26 7.66 7.12 -17.59
C ASP A 26 7.75 8.13 -16.45
N VAL A 27 7.77 7.64 -15.20
CA VAL A 27 7.95 8.51 -14.01
C VAL A 27 9.31 9.20 -14.07
N TYR A 28 10.38 8.45 -14.36
CA TYR A 28 11.73 9.03 -14.44
C TYR A 28 11.84 10.15 -15.46
N LYS A 29 11.09 10.07 -16.58
CA LYS A 29 11.06 11.08 -17.65
C LYS A 29 10.23 12.32 -17.34
N LEU A 30 9.45 12.32 -16.24
CA LEU A 30 8.66 13.48 -15.84
C LEU A 30 9.56 14.69 -15.61
N LYS A 31 9.12 15.85 -16.09
CA LYS A 31 9.87 17.10 -15.96
C LYS A 31 10.24 17.40 -14.50
N GLU A 32 9.29 17.26 -13.60
CA GLU A 32 9.46 17.52 -12.18
C GLU A 32 10.48 16.55 -11.53
N VAL A 33 10.56 15.32 -12.03
CA VAL A 33 11.55 14.33 -11.59
C VAL A 33 12.94 14.67 -12.13
N GLN A 34 13.01 15.11 -13.39
CA GLN A 34 14.27 15.58 -13.98
C GLN A 34 14.81 16.86 -13.30
N GLU A 35 13.92 17.71 -12.78
CA GLU A 35 14.32 18.91 -12.05
C GLU A 35 14.95 18.59 -10.68
N ILE A 36 14.50 17.52 -10.00
CA ILE A 36 15.03 17.18 -8.68
C ILE A 36 16.23 16.22 -8.70
N LYS A 37 16.41 15.42 -9.76
CA LYS A 37 17.44 14.35 -9.78
C LYS A 37 18.86 14.86 -9.53
N ASP A 38 19.17 16.07 -9.98
CA ASP A 38 20.50 16.71 -9.87
C ASP A 38 20.57 17.71 -8.69
N ALA A 39 19.54 17.76 -7.85
CA ALA A 39 19.51 18.68 -6.74
C ALA A 39 20.50 18.27 -5.62
N VAL A 40 21.18 19.23 -5.01
CA VAL A 40 22.15 19.01 -3.92
C VAL A 40 21.50 18.64 -2.59
N GLN A 41 20.17 18.80 -2.47
CA GLN A 41 19.38 18.41 -1.31
C GLN A 41 18.41 17.31 -1.71
N GLU A 42 18.02 16.47 -0.78
CA GLU A 42 16.95 15.51 -1.01
C GLU A 42 15.60 16.19 -1.16
N HIS A 43 14.87 15.84 -2.19
CA HIS A 43 13.52 16.30 -2.49
C HIS A 43 12.61 15.10 -2.54
N LEU A 44 11.43 15.17 -1.93
CA LEU A 44 10.40 14.15 -2.04
C LEU A 44 9.23 14.70 -2.85
N LEU A 45 8.97 14.09 -3.99
CA LEU A 45 7.80 14.34 -4.82
C LEU A 45 6.71 13.32 -4.53
N PHE A 46 5.48 13.80 -4.57
CA PHE A 46 4.25 13.03 -4.60
C PHE A 46 3.68 13.06 -6.01
N ILE A 47 3.34 11.92 -6.56
CA ILE A 47 2.64 11.79 -7.84
C ILE A 47 1.34 11.03 -7.56
N GLY A 48 0.22 11.75 -7.70
CA GLY A 48 -1.12 11.20 -7.56
C GLY A 48 -1.69 10.78 -8.90
N LEU A 49 -2.23 9.56 -8.97
CA LEU A 49 -2.80 8.97 -10.19
C LEU A 49 -4.27 8.60 -9.98
N ASP A 50 -5.03 8.57 -11.07
CA ASP A 50 -6.34 7.94 -11.11
C ASP A 50 -6.23 6.40 -11.32
N SER A 51 -7.38 5.70 -11.39
CA SER A 51 -7.45 4.26 -11.64
C SER A 51 -6.84 3.83 -12.96
N ARG A 52 -6.80 4.74 -13.96
CA ARG A 52 -6.25 4.51 -15.30
C ARG A 52 -4.78 4.89 -15.42
N ASN A 53 -4.13 5.26 -14.32
CA ASN A 53 -2.76 5.76 -14.23
C ASN A 53 -2.54 7.13 -14.90
N ASN A 54 -3.56 7.95 -15.03
CA ASN A 54 -3.40 9.32 -15.46
C ASN A 54 -2.92 10.16 -14.26
N VAL A 55 -1.95 11.04 -14.50
CA VAL A 55 -1.43 11.94 -13.47
C VAL A 55 -2.48 12.99 -13.13
N ARG A 56 -2.90 13.02 -11.86
CA ARG A 56 -3.82 14.02 -11.32
C ARG A 56 -3.09 15.18 -10.69
N ASN A 57 -1.98 14.89 -10.06
CA ASN A 57 -1.19 15.89 -9.33
C ASN A 57 0.25 15.45 -9.17
N ILE A 58 1.18 16.40 -9.27
CA ILE A 58 2.56 16.26 -8.85
C ILE A 58 2.83 17.38 -7.84
N SER A 59 3.35 17.04 -6.67
CA SER A 59 3.64 18.01 -5.61
C SER A 59 4.97 17.72 -4.95
N LEU A 60 5.73 18.75 -4.69
CA LEU A 60 6.88 18.68 -3.79
C LEU A 60 6.37 18.61 -2.33
N ILE A 61 6.63 17.51 -1.67
CA ILE A 61 6.17 17.26 -0.28
C ILE A 61 7.18 17.76 0.74
N GLY A 62 8.46 17.66 0.42
CA GLY A 62 9.51 18.10 1.32
C GLY A 62 10.85 18.25 0.65
N VAL A 63 11.68 19.07 1.28
CA VAL A 63 13.10 19.26 0.97
C VAL A 63 13.89 18.99 2.24
N GLY A 64 14.83 18.06 2.14
CA GLY A 64 15.68 17.65 3.25
C GLY A 64 17.06 18.28 3.22
N LYS A 65 17.99 17.61 3.89
CA LYS A 65 19.44 17.87 3.82
C LYS A 65 20.05 17.10 2.63
N CYS A 66 21.37 17.10 2.54
CA CYS A 66 22.05 16.37 1.46
C CYS A 66 21.96 14.84 1.56
N ASN A 67 21.56 14.30 2.71
CA ASN A 67 21.55 12.86 3.01
C ASN A 67 20.37 12.41 3.88
N GLU A 68 19.40 13.27 4.11
CA GLU A 68 18.23 12.93 4.93
C GLU A 68 17.06 13.87 4.65
N ILE A 69 15.89 13.29 4.39
CA ILE A 69 14.63 14.01 4.37
C ILE A 69 13.70 13.47 5.46
N TYR A 70 13.15 14.36 6.26
CA TYR A 70 12.14 14.01 7.25
C TYR A 70 10.77 14.52 6.79
N VAL A 71 9.89 13.58 6.43
CA VAL A 71 8.52 13.86 6.01
C VAL A 71 7.55 13.04 6.86
N ASP A 72 6.54 13.71 7.39
CA ASP A 72 5.45 13.05 8.08
C ASP A 72 4.45 12.49 7.06
N SER A 73 4.21 11.18 7.11
CA SER A 73 3.29 10.45 6.20
C SER A 73 1.90 11.06 6.13
N LYS A 74 1.46 11.80 7.17
CA LYS A 74 0.15 12.49 7.16
C LYS A 74 0.02 13.51 6.05
N TYR A 75 1.12 14.19 5.65
CA TYR A 75 1.09 15.14 4.54
C TYR A 75 0.89 14.44 3.20
N ILE A 76 1.52 13.27 3.02
CA ILE A 76 1.34 12.44 1.82
C ILE A 76 -0.11 11.96 1.72
N VAL A 77 -0.65 11.41 2.80
CA VAL A 77 -2.05 10.94 2.85
C VAL A 77 -3.02 12.09 2.63
N ARG A 78 -2.80 13.23 3.29
CA ARG A 78 -3.63 14.42 3.10
C ARG A 78 -3.62 14.88 1.64
N THR A 79 -2.45 14.92 0.99
CA THR A 79 -2.33 15.29 -0.42
C THR A 79 -3.11 14.31 -1.30
N ALA A 80 -2.99 13.01 -1.06
CA ALA A 80 -3.72 11.99 -1.81
C ALA A 80 -5.25 12.18 -1.72
N LEU A 81 -5.76 12.47 -0.52
CA LEU A 81 -7.19 12.71 -0.29
C LEU A 81 -7.68 13.99 -0.97
N ILE A 82 -6.94 15.09 -0.84
CA ILE A 82 -7.32 16.39 -1.43
C ILE A 82 -7.30 16.31 -2.96
N THR A 83 -6.34 15.60 -3.55
CA THR A 83 -6.22 15.44 -5.01
C THR A 83 -7.11 14.32 -5.56
N ALA A 84 -7.88 13.65 -4.71
CA ALA A 84 -8.70 12.50 -5.06
C ALA A 84 -7.90 11.43 -5.84
N SER A 85 -6.66 11.19 -5.41
CA SER A 85 -5.79 10.18 -6.00
C SER A 85 -6.25 8.78 -5.59
N GLU A 86 -6.25 7.84 -6.52
CA GLU A 86 -6.54 6.42 -6.28
C GLU A 86 -5.25 5.61 -6.13
N LYS A 87 -4.17 6.12 -6.73
CA LYS A 87 -2.82 5.55 -6.62
C LYS A 87 -1.81 6.65 -6.36
N VAL A 88 -0.73 6.31 -5.69
CA VAL A 88 0.35 7.23 -5.34
C VAL A 88 1.69 6.60 -5.74
N ILE A 89 2.56 7.43 -6.31
CA ILE A 89 3.98 7.12 -6.47
C ILE A 89 4.75 8.20 -5.70
N LEU A 90 5.73 7.77 -4.91
CA LEU A 90 6.70 8.66 -4.29
C LEU A 90 7.98 8.64 -5.11
N VAL A 91 8.62 9.79 -5.22
CA VAL A 91 9.93 9.92 -5.88
C VAL A 91 10.83 10.80 -5.04
N HIS A 92 12.04 10.35 -4.73
CA HIS A 92 13.04 11.20 -4.12
C HIS A 92 14.40 11.01 -4.77
N ASN A 93 15.22 12.06 -4.74
CA ASN A 93 16.58 12.00 -5.24
C ASN A 93 17.56 11.70 -4.12
N HIS A 94 18.63 10.98 -4.45
CA HIS A 94 19.80 10.82 -3.60
C HIS A 94 20.96 11.64 -4.19
N PRO A 95 21.35 12.77 -3.56
CA PRO A 95 22.48 13.59 -4.02
C PRO A 95 23.80 12.83 -4.07
N SER A 96 23.95 11.78 -3.28
CA SER A 96 25.11 10.88 -3.29
C SER A 96 25.21 10.00 -4.53
N ASN A 97 24.14 9.92 -5.33
CA ASN A 97 23.97 9.01 -6.46
C ASN A 97 24.00 7.51 -6.08
N ASP A 98 23.96 7.18 -4.78
CA ASP A 98 23.73 5.83 -4.27
C ASP A 98 22.22 5.58 -4.22
N LEU A 99 21.74 4.62 -5.01
CA LEU A 99 20.29 4.32 -5.12
C LEU A 99 19.80 3.28 -4.11
N GLU A 100 20.68 2.77 -3.24
CA GLU A 100 20.24 1.81 -2.21
C GLU A 100 19.27 2.50 -1.23
N PRO A 101 18.04 1.94 -1.05
CA PRO A 101 17.08 2.52 -0.14
C PRO A 101 17.58 2.50 1.30
N SER A 102 17.62 3.65 1.95
CA SER A 102 17.99 3.79 3.34
C SER A 102 16.93 3.14 4.27
N LYS A 103 17.27 2.97 5.55
CA LYS A 103 16.29 2.54 6.56
C LYS A 103 15.12 3.53 6.72
N PRO A 104 15.34 4.85 6.75
CA PRO A 104 14.27 5.85 6.71
C PRO A 104 13.37 5.72 5.47
N ASP A 105 13.92 5.50 4.26
CA ASP A 105 13.12 5.34 3.04
C ASP A 105 12.20 4.12 3.13
N LYS A 106 12.73 2.99 3.57
CA LYS A 106 11.94 1.79 3.81
C LYS A 106 10.84 2.02 4.85
N HIS A 107 11.15 2.76 5.91
CA HIS A 107 10.22 3.06 6.98
C HIS A 107 9.08 3.98 6.51
N ILE A 108 9.40 5.14 5.91
CA ILE A 108 8.38 6.08 5.41
C ILE A 108 7.49 5.43 4.34
N THR A 109 8.09 4.64 3.44
CA THR A 109 7.36 3.88 2.41
C THR A 109 6.33 2.94 3.02
N ASN A 110 6.75 2.12 3.98
CA ASN A 110 5.88 1.15 4.64
C ASN A 110 4.75 1.82 5.44
N ILE A 111 5.06 2.86 6.22
CA ILE A 111 4.03 3.58 6.99
C ILE A 111 3.05 4.26 6.04
N THR A 112 3.54 4.97 5.03
CA THR A 112 2.71 5.66 4.04
C THR A 112 1.81 4.67 3.29
N GLY A 113 2.35 3.55 2.85
CA GLY A 113 1.57 2.50 2.17
C GLY A 113 0.44 1.97 3.05
N LYS A 114 0.71 1.72 4.32
CA LYS A 114 -0.29 1.29 5.30
C LYS A 114 -1.39 2.34 5.50
N MET A 115 -1.01 3.60 5.68
CA MET A 115 -1.98 4.68 5.88
C MET A 115 -2.84 4.92 4.63
N LEU A 116 -2.27 4.92 3.43
CA LEU A 116 -3.00 5.08 2.17
C LEU A 116 -4.00 3.93 1.94
N LYS A 117 -3.60 2.70 2.25
CA LYS A 117 -4.45 1.51 2.11
C LYS A 117 -5.71 1.60 2.97
N ALA A 118 -5.64 2.23 4.16
CA ALA A 118 -6.80 2.46 5.01
C ALA A 118 -7.89 3.33 4.34
N PHE A 119 -7.52 4.07 3.29
CA PHE A 119 -8.42 4.88 2.46
C PHE A 119 -8.65 4.30 1.05
N ASN A 120 -8.30 3.01 0.83
CA ASN A 120 -8.34 2.36 -0.48
C ASN A 120 -7.48 3.06 -1.55
N ILE A 121 -6.41 3.74 -1.14
CA ILE A 121 -5.44 4.36 -2.02
C ILE A 121 -4.20 3.47 -2.06
N GLN A 122 -3.74 3.12 -3.25
CA GLN A 122 -2.58 2.25 -3.43
C GLN A 122 -1.28 3.05 -3.50
N LEU A 123 -0.30 2.75 -2.65
CA LEU A 123 1.09 3.15 -2.91
C LEU A 123 1.66 2.19 -3.96
N THR A 124 1.76 2.67 -5.21
CA THR A 124 2.16 1.84 -6.35
C THR A 124 3.66 1.64 -6.42
N ASP A 125 4.42 2.70 -6.14
CA ASP A 125 5.88 2.65 -6.15
C ASP A 125 6.50 3.74 -5.25
N HIS A 126 7.75 3.54 -4.90
CA HIS A 126 8.64 4.58 -4.38
C HIS A 126 9.95 4.48 -5.17
N ILE A 127 10.28 5.55 -5.89
CA ILE A 127 11.39 5.58 -6.85
C ILE A 127 12.47 6.49 -6.31
N ILE A 128 13.68 5.96 -6.24
CA ILE A 128 14.88 6.72 -5.87
C ILE A 128 15.57 7.09 -7.18
N VAL A 129 15.85 8.38 -7.37
CA VAL A 129 16.47 8.88 -8.59
C VAL A 129 17.86 9.44 -8.33
N GLY A 130 18.78 9.17 -9.23
CA GLY A 130 20.11 9.75 -9.34
C GLY A 130 20.31 10.45 -10.69
N GLU A 131 21.52 10.91 -10.95
CA GLU A 131 21.86 11.70 -12.15
C GLU A 131 21.46 11.01 -13.47
N SER A 132 21.75 9.71 -13.60
CA SER A 132 21.55 8.98 -14.88
C SER A 132 20.73 7.71 -14.76
N GLN A 133 20.30 7.36 -13.54
CA GLN A 133 19.61 6.09 -13.26
C GLN A 133 18.60 6.25 -12.11
N TYR A 134 17.75 5.26 -11.95
CA TYR A 134 16.78 5.21 -10.88
C TYR A 134 16.58 3.78 -10.35
N LEU A 135 16.07 3.66 -9.14
CA LEU A 135 15.68 2.40 -8.53
C LEU A 135 14.20 2.47 -8.12
N SER A 136 13.43 1.46 -8.52
CA SER A 136 12.04 1.28 -8.07
C SER A 136 12.01 0.31 -6.89
N MET A 137 11.55 0.78 -5.74
CA MET A 137 11.38 -0.05 -4.56
C MET A 137 10.27 -1.09 -4.75
N GLY A 138 9.26 -0.82 -5.58
CA GLY A 138 8.23 -1.76 -5.96
C GLY A 138 8.80 -2.95 -6.74
N LYS A 139 9.70 -2.71 -7.70
CA LYS A 139 10.36 -3.77 -8.49
C LYS A 139 11.23 -4.68 -7.65
N ILE A 140 11.92 -4.15 -6.64
CA ILE A 140 12.76 -4.94 -5.72
C ILE A 140 11.97 -5.55 -4.54
N LYS A 141 10.62 -5.44 -4.56
CA LYS A 141 9.72 -5.90 -3.50
C LYS A 141 10.04 -5.33 -2.10
N ALA A 142 10.61 -4.14 -2.06
CA ALA A 142 10.89 -3.43 -0.81
C ALA A 142 9.65 -2.74 -0.23
N ILE A 143 8.55 -2.67 -1.00
CA ILE A 143 7.26 -2.16 -0.56
C ILE A 143 6.44 -3.34 -0.03
N ASN A 144 6.20 -3.37 1.26
CA ASN A 144 5.28 -4.33 1.86
C ASN A 144 3.87 -3.73 1.88
N ASN A 145 3.01 -4.19 0.98
CA ASN A 145 1.61 -3.79 0.90
C ASN A 145 0.69 -4.61 1.83
N ASP A 146 1.25 -5.52 2.62
CA ASP A 146 0.50 -6.30 3.60
C ASP A 146 0.21 -5.41 4.81
N PHE A 147 -0.87 -4.66 4.71
CA PHE A 147 -1.39 -3.89 5.83
C PHE A 147 -2.27 -4.77 6.68
N GLU A 148 -1.78 -5.07 7.85
CA GLU A 148 -2.61 -5.53 8.95
C GLU A 148 -3.02 -4.30 9.78
N ASP A 149 -4.26 -3.81 9.65
CA ASP A 149 -4.82 -2.86 10.62
C ASP A 149 -4.94 -3.60 11.96
N PRO A 150 -4.25 -3.15 13.02
CA PRO A 150 -4.33 -3.83 14.31
C PRO A 150 -5.77 -3.93 14.86
N ARG A 151 -6.67 -3.04 14.44
CA ARG A 151 -8.08 -3.03 14.83
C ARG A 151 -8.88 -4.06 14.03
N ILE A 152 -8.64 -4.16 12.72
CA ILE A 152 -9.25 -5.16 11.84
C ILE A 152 -8.71 -6.54 12.22
N ASN A 153 -7.39 -6.66 12.41
CA ASN A 153 -6.77 -7.90 12.84
C ASN A 153 -7.23 -8.40 14.22
N ALA A 154 -7.56 -7.49 15.14
CA ALA A 154 -8.12 -7.90 16.43
C ALA A 154 -9.51 -8.52 16.24
N ILE A 155 -10.33 -8.00 15.33
CA ILE A 155 -11.65 -8.55 15.01
C ILE A 155 -11.51 -9.86 14.24
N ASP A 156 -10.69 -9.87 13.18
CA ASP A 156 -10.46 -11.07 12.35
C ASP A 156 -9.78 -12.18 13.15
N LYS A 157 -8.82 -11.86 14.03
CA LYS A 157 -8.21 -12.83 14.94
C LYS A 157 -9.21 -13.35 15.96
N GLY A 158 -10.11 -12.51 16.47
CA GLY A 158 -11.19 -12.91 17.35
C GLY A 158 -12.12 -13.93 16.69
N LEU A 159 -12.59 -13.63 15.48
CA LEU A 159 -13.44 -14.52 14.68
C LEU A 159 -12.72 -15.83 14.32
N LEU A 160 -11.44 -15.77 13.91
CA LEU A 160 -10.62 -16.94 13.63
C LEU A 160 -10.36 -17.80 14.87
N ILE A 161 -10.21 -17.19 16.06
CA ILE A 161 -10.06 -17.94 17.33
C ILE A 161 -11.37 -18.66 17.67
N GLU A 162 -12.51 -18.00 17.56
CA GLU A 162 -13.82 -18.61 17.80
C GLU A 162 -14.10 -19.77 16.84
N GLU A 163 -13.82 -19.57 15.55
CA GLU A 163 -13.98 -20.62 14.53
C GLU A 163 -13.02 -21.80 14.77
N ASN A 164 -11.76 -21.54 15.12
CA ASN A 164 -10.81 -22.59 15.47
C ASN A 164 -11.20 -23.35 16.74
N LEU A 165 -11.76 -22.67 17.74
CA LEU A 165 -12.27 -23.33 18.96
C LEU A 165 -13.46 -24.24 18.64
N LYS A 166 -14.37 -23.78 17.78
CA LYS A 166 -15.51 -24.58 17.31
C LYS A 166 -15.06 -25.81 16.54
N LEU A 167 -14.15 -25.64 15.58
CA LEU A 167 -13.59 -26.75 14.79
C LEU A 167 -12.84 -27.76 15.67
N LYS A 168 -12.08 -27.31 16.68
CA LYS A 168 -11.45 -28.21 17.63
C LYS A 168 -12.46 -29.05 18.41
N GLY A 169 -13.55 -28.46 18.86
CA GLY A 169 -14.64 -29.19 19.53
C GLY A 169 -15.30 -30.24 18.63
N GLU A 170 -15.52 -29.90 17.35
CA GLU A 170 -16.06 -30.85 16.36
C GLU A 170 -15.09 -32.02 16.09
N VAL A 171 -13.79 -31.72 15.97
CA VAL A 171 -12.74 -32.77 15.81
C VAL A 171 -12.67 -33.68 17.02
N GLU A 172 -12.75 -33.15 18.25
CA GLU A 172 -12.76 -33.95 19.47
C GLU A 172 -13.98 -34.87 19.53
N THR A 173 -15.15 -34.34 19.17
CA THR A 173 -16.39 -35.13 19.09
C THR A 173 -16.30 -36.25 18.08
N LEU A 174 -15.74 -35.99 16.89
CA LEU A 174 -15.54 -36.99 15.85
C LEU A 174 -14.53 -38.07 16.27
N ASN A 175 -13.44 -37.68 16.93
CA ASN A 175 -12.44 -38.63 17.43
C ASN A 175 -13.01 -39.57 18.47
N ASN A 176 -13.84 -39.04 19.39
CA ASN A 176 -14.53 -39.86 20.39
C ASN A 176 -15.46 -40.86 19.70
N LYS A 177 -16.20 -40.43 18.68
CA LYS A 177 -17.09 -41.33 17.95
C LYS A 177 -16.34 -42.41 17.14
N ILE A 178 -15.15 -42.06 16.60
CA ILE A 178 -14.27 -43.04 15.96
C ILE A 178 -13.84 -44.09 16.96
N GLN A 179 -13.38 -43.71 18.15
CA GLN A 179 -13.00 -44.64 19.22
C GLN A 179 -14.12 -45.57 19.66
N GLU A 180 -15.35 -45.03 19.79
CA GLU A 180 -16.53 -45.84 20.09
C GLU A 180 -16.80 -46.89 18.98
N LEU A 181 -16.72 -46.50 17.71
CA LEU A 181 -16.93 -47.41 16.60
C LEU A 181 -15.80 -48.46 16.47
N GLU A 182 -14.56 -48.07 16.71
CA GLU A 182 -13.43 -49.00 16.75
C GLU A 182 -13.61 -50.06 17.86
N ALA A 183 -14.04 -49.63 19.06
CA ALA A 183 -14.31 -50.55 20.14
C ALA A 183 -15.50 -51.50 19.85
N GLN A 184 -16.55 -51.03 19.13
CA GLN A 184 -17.65 -51.88 18.70
C GLN A 184 -17.17 -52.92 17.65
N ILE A 185 -16.31 -52.57 16.72
CA ILE A 185 -15.72 -53.48 15.73
C ILE A 185 -14.84 -54.56 16.44
N GLU A 186 -14.02 -54.14 17.39
CA GLU A 186 -13.14 -55.04 18.15
C GLU A 186 -13.97 -56.05 19.00
N ASN A 187 -15.12 -55.63 19.52
CA ASN A 187 -16.00 -56.48 20.29
C ASN A 187 -16.91 -57.40 19.44
N GLY A 188 -16.77 -57.35 18.10
CA GLY A 188 -17.49 -58.26 17.19
C GLY A 188 -18.98 -58.00 17.05
N GLU A 189 -19.44 -56.83 17.38
CA GLU A 189 -20.83 -56.41 17.14
C GLU A 189 -21.00 -56.12 15.63
N GLU A 190 -21.69 -57.01 14.92
CA GLU A 190 -22.06 -56.80 13.51
C GLU A 190 -22.98 -55.57 13.42
N MET A 191 -22.62 -54.60 12.59
CA MET A 191 -23.50 -53.50 12.30
C MET A 191 -24.67 -53.99 11.45
N GLU A 192 -25.87 -54.03 12.02
CA GLU A 192 -27.08 -54.12 11.23
C GLU A 192 -27.25 -52.83 10.40
N PHE A 193 -27.26 -53.01 9.06
CA PHE A 193 -27.56 -51.95 8.10
C PHE A 193 -29.06 -51.78 7.92
#